data_b6ad691555302eba20a5a8f0bb33e865
#
_entry.id   b6ad691555302eba20a5a8f0bb33e865
#
_cell.length_a   1.000
_cell.length_b   1.000
_cell.length_c   1.000
_cell.angle_alpha   90.00
_cell.angle_beta   90.00
_cell.angle_gamma   90.00
#
_symmetry.space_group_name_H-M   'P 1'
#
loop_
_entity.id
_entity.type
_entity.pdbx_description
1 polymer ?
#
loop_
_entity_poly.entity_id
_entity_poly.type
_entity_poly.pdbx_seq_one_letter_code
_entity_poly.pdbx_strand_id
1 'polypeptide(L)'
;MKKFLLYLFLGLVLFGLPFMAYTSEEYVGAKKCKVCHVKIYKTWKKTPHASAFDILSPGGRAVEKKKAGLDPNKNYTTDASCIECHTTGNSVQFPGIHCEACHESGKKYTSAKIMNKKKWKVNPQKQRKLALEAGLVVKPDEKNCKECHNEKSPTYKPFDFAKRYEEINHKKNK
;
A
#
# COMPACT_ATOMS: atom_id res chain seq x y z
N MET A 1 16.85 32.44 -62.90
CA MET A 1 17.58 31.83 -61.77
C MET A 1 16.60 31.77 -60.62
N LYS A 2 15.96 30.59 -60.42
CA LYS A 2 14.89 30.38 -59.44
C LYS A 2 15.51 29.77 -58.18
N LYS A 3 15.43 30.49 -57.04
CA LYS A 3 15.87 30.01 -55.74
C LYS A 3 14.80 29.09 -55.17
N PHE A 4 15.09 27.79 -55.07
CA PHE A 4 14.27 26.82 -54.33
C PHE A 4 14.53 26.94 -52.83
N LEU A 5 13.53 27.39 -52.10
CA LEU A 5 13.55 27.44 -50.64
C LEU A 5 13.04 26.08 -50.10
N LEU A 6 13.94 25.28 -49.62
CA LEU A 6 13.64 23.96 -49.02
C LEU A 6 13.24 24.16 -47.54
N TYR A 7 11.95 24.11 -47.24
CA TYR A 7 11.49 24.09 -45.87
C TYR A 7 11.67 22.70 -45.27
N LEU A 8 12.66 22.57 -44.40
CA LEU A 8 12.87 21.40 -43.59
C LEU A 8 11.85 21.42 -42.42
N PHE A 9 10.75 20.68 -42.54
CA PHE A 9 9.85 20.43 -41.44
C PHE A 9 10.50 19.44 -40.48
N LEU A 10 11.11 19.98 -39.42
CA LEU A 10 11.58 19.16 -38.29
C LEU A 10 10.38 18.81 -37.43
N GLY A 11 9.76 17.69 -37.73
CA GLY A 11 8.67 17.12 -36.91
C GLY A 11 9.22 16.69 -35.55
N LEU A 12 9.01 17.51 -34.52
CA LEU A 12 9.27 17.16 -33.12
C LEU A 12 8.21 16.14 -32.67
N VAL A 13 8.50 14.86 -32.85
CA VAL A 13 7.68 13.78 -32.30
C VAL A 13 7.93 13.76 -30.78
N LEU A 14 7.08 14.48 -30.04
CA LEU A 14 6.98 14.33 -28.61
C LEU A 14 6.44 12.92 -28.29
N PHE A 15 7.34 11.97 -28.08
CA PHE A 15 7.01 10.71 -27.45
C PHE A 15 6.56 11.01 -26.02
N GLY A 16 5.28 11.27 -25.86
CA GLY A 16 4.64 11.29 -24.55
C GLY A 16 4.74 9.88 -23.96
N LEU A 17 5.71 9.67 -23.07
CA LEU A 17 5.71 8.46 -22.23
C LEU A 17 4.35 8.41 -21.52
N PRO A 18 3.60 7.30 -21.59
CA PRO A 18 2.39 7.19 -20.81
C PRO A 18 2.79 7.29 -19.35
N PHE A 19 2.47 8.40 -18.71
CA PHE A 19 2.47 8.51 -17.27
C PHE A 19 1.44 7.49 -16.79
N MET A 20 1.90 6.30 -16.38
CA MET A 20 1.05 5.32 -15.72
C MET A 20 0.55 5.98 -14.44
N ALA A 21 -0.59 6.65 -14.54
CA ALA A 21 -1.35 7.05 -13.38
C ALA A 21 -1.68 5.76 -12.63
N TYR A 22 -0.97 5.52 -11.54
CA TYR A 22 -1.27 4.43 -10.60
C TYR A 22 -2.65 4.74 -10.00
N THR A 23 -3.67 4.14 -10.60
CA THR A 23 -5.05 4.44 -10.25
C THR A 23 -5.34 3.83 -8.89
N SER A 24 -5.67 4.67 -7.91
CA SER A 24 -6.17 4.29 -6.58
C SER A 24 -7.43 3.41 -6.64
N GLU A 25 -7.97 3.19 -7.83
CA GLU A 25 -9.17 2.37 -8.10
C GLU A 25 -9.00 0.87 -7.84
N GLU A 26 -7.78 0.38 -7.66
CA GLU A 26 -7.50 -1.04 -7.40
C GLU A 26 -7.68 -1.43 -5.93
N TYR A 27 -7.60 -0.48 -5.02
CA TYR A 27 -7.72 -0.71 -3.58
C TYR A 27 -9.18 -0.53 -3.11
N VAL A 28 -9.61 -1.38 -2.19
CA VAL A 28 -10.98 -1.36 -1.64
C VAL A 28 -11.05 -0.87 -0.20
N GLY A 29 -9.88 -0.77 0.45
CA GLY A 29 -9.71 -0.31 1.82
C GLY A 29 -10.09 -1.33 2.89
N ALA A 30 -9.51 -1.15 4.09
CA ALA A 30 -9.64 -2.10 5.19
C ALA A 30 -11.10 -2.31 5.66
N LYS A 31 -11.99 -1.33 5.46
CA LYS A 31 -13.42 -1.47 5.80
C LYS A 31 -14.10 -2.60 5.02
N LYS A 32 -13.70 -2.83 3.78
CA LYS A 32 -14.21 -3.94 2.96
C LYS A 32 -13.81 -5.29 3.55
N CYS A 33 -12.58 -5.43 4.02
CA CYS A 33 -12.07 -6.64 4.65
C CYS A 33 -12.78 -6.94 5.98
N LYS A 34 -13.10 -5.89 6.77
CA LYS A 34 -13.81 -5.99 8.05
C LYS A 34 -15.12 -6.76 7.95
N VAL A 35 -15.82 -6.72 6.83
CA VAL A 35 -17.13 -7.40 6.66
C VAL A 35 -17.05 -8.89 6.99
N CYS A 36 -15.94 -9.55 6.66
CA CYS A 36 -15.73 -10.98 6.93
C CYS A 36 -14.65 -11.22 8.00
N HIS A 37 -13.66 -10.33 8.14
CA HIS A 37 -12.49 -10.49 9.00
C HIS A 37 -12.53 -9.55 10.21
N VAL A 38 -13.64 -9.55 10.98
CA VAL A 38 -13.90 -8.61 12.09
C VAL A 38 -12.82 -8.68 13.17
N LYS A 39 -12.44 -9.89 13.61
CA LYS A 39 -11.43 -10.07 14.67
C LYS A 39 -10.08 -9.55 14.22
N ILE A 40 -9.64 -9.92 13.01
CA ILE A 40 -8.37 -9.48 12.42
C ILE A 40 -8.35 -7.96 12.26
N TYR A 41 -9.43 -7.38 11.75
CA TYR A 41 -9.56 -5.92 11.63
C TYR A 41 -9.41 -5.21 12.99
N LYS A 42 -10.06 -5.72 14.04
CA LYS A 42 -9.96 -5.15 15.40
C LYS A 42 -8.53 -5.23 15.96
N THR A 43 -7.81 -6.32 15.69
CA THR A 43 -6.40 -6.47 16.09
C THR A 43 -5.50 -5.51 15.31
N TRP A 44 -5.63 -5.49 13.97
CA TRP A 44 -4.87 -4.58 13.11
C TRP A 44 -5.09 -3.11 13.50
N LYS A 45 -6.32 -2.71 13.81
CA LYS A 45 -6.65 -1.31 14.17
C LYS A 45 -5.88 -0.79 15.39
N LYS A 46 -5.32 -1.69 16.21
CA LYS A 46 -4.51 -1.37 17.39
C LYS A 46 -3.00 -1.34 17.08
N THR A 47 -2.59 -1.61 15.87
CA THR A 47 -1.18 -1.67 15.50
C THR A 47 -0.65 -0.31 15.03
N PRO A 48 0.68 -0.08 15.11
CA PRO A 48 1.31 1.08 14.52
C PRO A 48 1.05 1.23 13.01
N HIS A 49 0.86 0.14 12.28
CA HIS A 49 0.52 0.17 10.86
C HIS A 49 -0.82 0.89 10.60
N ALA A 50 -1.83 0.65 11.43
CA ALA A 50 -3.14 1.29 11.27
C ALA A 50 -3.11 2.81 11.48
N SER A 51 -2.18 3.30 12.31
CA SER A 51 -1.99 4.72 12.62
C SER A 51 -0.74 5.34 11.95
N ALA A 52 -0.15 4.63 10.98
CA ALA A 52 1.09 5.08 10.36
C ALA A 52 0.97 6.45 9.69
N PHE A 53 -0.19 6.79 9.15
CA PHE A 53 -0.44 8.10 8.53
C PHE A 53 -0.58 9.23 9.56
N ASP A 54 -1.14 8.94 10.73
CA ASP A 54 -1.45 9.94 11.76
C ASP A 54 -0.17 10.65 12.26
N ILE A 55 0.96 9.93 12.24
CA ILE A 55 2.25 10.48 12.67
C ILE A 55 2.81 11.56 11.72
N LEU A 56 2.30 11.67 10.50
CA LEU A 56 2.70 12.67 9.52
C LEU A 56 2.14 14.06 9.84
N SER A 57 1.10 14.13 10.65
CA SER A 57 0.50 15.39 11.09
C SER A 57 1.44 16.18 12.01
N PRO A 58 1.28 17.52 12.10
CA PRO A 58 1.99 18.35 13.09
C PRO A 58 1.86 17.77 14.51
N GLY A 59 2.95 17.71 15.25
CA GLY A 59 3.00 17.15 16.61
C GLY A 59 3.02 15.61 16.67
N GLY A 60 2.64 14.92 15.58
CA GLY A 60 2.67 13.46 15.51
C GLY A 60 4.11 12.93 15.64
N ARG A 61 4.38 12.09 16.65
CA ARG A 61 5.72 11.57 16.95
C ARG A 61 6.80 12.67 16.99
N ALA A 62 6.52 13.79 17.65
CA ALA A 62 7.38 14.97 17.66
C ALA A 62 8.82 14.68 18.10
N VAL A 63 9.01 13.83 19.10
CA VAL A 63 10.34 13.46 19.62
C VAL A 63 11.13 12.68 18.56
N GLU A 64 10.51 11.70 17.92
CA GLU A 64 11.15 10.88 16.88
C GLU A 64 11.45 11.69 15.63
N LYS A 65 10.54 12.58 15.21
CA LYS A 65 10.80 13.53 14.12
C LYS A 65 12.04 14.39 14.41
N LYS A 66 12.10 14.99 15.60
CA LYS A 66 13.25 15.82 16.00
C LYS A 66 14.55 15.02 16.00
N LYS A 67 14.55 13.79 16.51
CA LYS A 67 15.73 12.90 16.50
C LYS A 67 16.17 12.55 15.07
N ALA A 68 15.24 12.49 14.14
CA ALA A 68 15.49 12.22 12.72
C ALA A 68 15.83 13.49 11.90
N GLY A 69 16.02 14.66 12.55
CA GLY A 69 16.28 15.93 11.87
C GLY A 69 15.09 16.52 11.13
N LEU A 70 13.88 16.05 11.42
CA LEU A 70 12.63 16.55 10.84
C LEU A 70 11.97 17.60 11.74
N ASP A 71 11.30 18.59 11.15
CA ASP A 71 10.50 19.56 11.89
C ASP A 71 9.24 18.87 12.48
N PRO A 72 9.09 18.80 13.81
CA PRO A 72 7.94 18.16 14.44
C PRO A 72 6.61 18.86 14.16
N ASN A 73 6.63 20.16 13.81
CA ASN A 73 5.44 20.97 13.57
C ASN A 73 5.04 21.05 12.10
N LYS A 74 5.89 20.55 11.19
CA LYS A 74 5.57 20.49 9.76
C LYS A 74 4.52 19.42 9.50
N ASN A 75 3.61 19.73 8.55
CA ASN A 75 2.66 18.76 8.01
C ASN A 75 3.32 17.97 6.86
N TYR A 76 3.44 16.66 7.02
CA TYR A 76 3.99 15.74 6.03
C TYR A 76 2.93 14.90 5.31
N THR A 77 1.63 15.16 5.54
CA THR A 77 0.53 14.34 4.98
C THR A 77 0.39 14.46 3.46
N THR A 78 1.08 15.40 2.84
CA THR A 78 1.13 15.61 1.38
C THR A 78 2.53 15.39 0.79
N ASP A 79 3.50 15.00 1.62
CA ASP A 79 4.87 14.73 1.18
C ASP A 79 4.94 13.35 0.53
N ALA A 80 5.25 13.29 -0.76
CA ALA A 80 5.27 12.04 -1.53
C ALA A 80 6.23 10.99 -0.93
N SER A 81 7.39 11.42 -0.42
CA SER A 81 8.37 10.52 0.19
C SER A 81 7.88 9.90 1.51
N CYS A 82 6.97 10.57 2.21
CA CYS A 82 6.33 10.04 3.41
C CYS A 82 5.11 9.17 3.08
N ILE A 83 4.28 9.62 2.13
CA ILE A 83 3.04 8.92 1.72
C ILE A 83 3.34 7.51 1.24
N GLU A 84 4.43 7.30 0.51
CA GLU A 84 4.87 6.00 -0.01
C GLU A 84 4.85 4.90 1.08
N CYS A 85 5.33 5.22 2.29
CA CYS A 85 5.45 4.28 3.40
C CYS A 85 4.36 4.44 4.48
N HIS A 86 3.54 5.47 4.41
CA HIS A 86 2.55 5.78 5.44
C HIS A 86 1.11 5.67 4.98
N THR A 87 0.90 5.24 3.72
CA THR A 87 -0.40 4.96 3.14
C THR A 87 -0.42 3.60 2.43
N THR A 88 -1.59 3.12 2.08
CA THR A 88 -1.73 1.94 1.22
C THR A 88 -1.94 2.41 -0.22
N GLY A 89 -1.14 1.86 -1.15
CA GLY A 89 -1.19 2.21 -2.58
C GLY A 89 -0.78 3.65 -2.88
N ASN A 90 0.13 4.24 -2.10
CA ASN A 90 0.59 5.63 -2.25
C ASN A 90 -0.55 6.65 -2.32
N SER A 91 -1.64 6.39 -1.61
CA SER A 91 -2.85 7.20 -1.70
C SER A 91 -3.34 7.65 -0.33
N VAL A 92 -3.53 8.96 -0.17
CA VAL A 92 -4.14 9.56 1.02
C VAL A 92 -5.60 9.14 1.24
N GLN A 93 -6.24 8.52 0.26
CA GLN A 93 -7.56 7.88 0.42
C GLN A 93 -7.50 6.64 1.31
N PHE A 94 -6.31 6.03 1.43
CA PHE A 94 -6.08 4.83 2.25
C PHE A 94 -4.99 5.11 3.30
N PRO A 95 -5.27 6.01 4.28
CA PRO A 95 -4.29 6.42 5.28
C PRO A 95 -3.93 5.26 6.21
N GLY A 96 -2.64 5.04 6.41
CA GLY A 96 -2.09 3.90 7.16
C GLY A 96 -1.83 2.67 6.28
N ILE A 97 -1.17 1.67 6.87
CA ILE A 97 -0.80 0.43 6.19
C ILE A 97 -1.91 -0.59 6.42
N HIS A 98 -2.78 -0.73 5.42
CA HIS A 98 -3.96 -1.59 5.46
C HIS A 98 -3.64 -3.04 5.12
N CYS A 99 -4.68 -3.88 5.15
CA CYS A 99 -4.63 -5.28 4.75
C CYS A 99 -4.00 -5.46 3.35
N GLU A 100 -4.36 -4.59 2.42
CA GLU A 100 -3.95 -4.66 1.02
C GLU A 100 -2.48 -4.30 0.78
N ALA A 101 -1.81 -3.62 1.70
CA ALA A 101 -0.36 -3.40 1.62
C ALA A 101 0.45 -4.70 1.78
N CYS A 102 -0.15 -5.72 2.40
CA CYS A 102 0.45 -7.04 2.60
C CYS A 102 -0.20 -8.14 1.75
N HIS A 103 -1.46 -7.95 1.38
CA HIS A 103 -2.26 -8.96 0.69
C HIS A 103 -2.59 -8.60 -0.76
N GLU A 104 -1.94 -7.57 -1.31
CA GLU A 104 -2.16 -6.98 -2.62
C GLU A 104 -3.55 -6.34 -2.79
N SER A 105 -3.76 -5.61 -3.89
CA SER A 105 -4.99 -4.87 -4.15
C SER A 105 -6.23 -5.76 -4.20
N GLY A 106 -7.24 -5.40 -3.43
CA GLY A 106 -8.41 -6.24 -3.16
C GLY A 106 -9.48 -6.28 -4.23
N LYS A 107 -9.46 -5.38 -5.19
CA LYS A 107 -10.55 -5.17 -6.14
C LYS A 107 -11.02 -6.46 -6.84
N LYS A 108 -10.09 -7.27 -7.30
CA LYS A 108 -10.38 -8.51 -8.03
C LYS A 108 -10.82 -9.63 -7.09
N TYR A 109 -10.03 -9.92 -6.05
CA TYR A 109 -10.31 -11.07 -5.19
C TYR A 109 -11.42 -10.83 -4.16
N THR A 110 -11.79 -9.58 -3.84
CA THR A 110 -12.93 -9.29 -2.93
C THR A 110 -14.29 -9.32 -3.61
N SER A 111 -14.34 -9.67 -4.90
CA SER A 111 -15.61 -9.78 -5.63
C SER A 111 -16.54 -10.83 -5.00
N ALA A 112 -17.87 -10.65 -5.14
CA ALA A 112 -18.88 -11.60 -4.64
C ALA A 112 -18.78 -12.99 -5.28
N LYS A 113 -18.11 -13.12 -6.43
CA LYS A 113 -17.79 -14.40 -7.07
C LYS A 113 -16.79 -15.21 -6.23
N ILE A 114 -15.83 -14.55 -5.61
CA ILE A 114 -14.71 -15.13 -4.87
C ILE A 114 -14.95 -15.07 -3.35
N MET A 115 -15.08 -13.87 -2.78
CA MET A 115 -15.26 -13.65 -1.34
C MET A 115 -16.75 -13.74 -0.95
N ASN A 116 -17.34 -14.91 -1.12
CA ASN A 116 -18.72 -15.21 -0.77
C ASN A 116 -18.78 -16.24 0.35
N LYS A 117 -19.32 -15.88 1.51
CA LYS A 117 -19.38 -16.72 2.70
C LYS A 117 -20.04 -18.08 2.48
N LYS A 118 -21.12 -18.13 1.67
CA LYS A 118 -21.81 -19.38 1.34
C LYS A 118 -20.92 -20.28 0.49
N LYS A 119 -20.29 -19.74 -0.56
CA LYS A 119 -19.37 -20.48 -1.45
C LYS A 119 -18.15 -20.99 -0.70
N TRP A 120 -17.59 -20.20 0.20
CA TRP A 120 -16.47 -20.62 1.06
C TRP A 120 -16.85 -21.77 1.99
N LYS A 121 -18.08 -21.80 2.52
CA LYS A 121 -18.56 -22.95 3.32
C LYS A 121 -18.69 -24.22 2.49
N VAL A 122 -19.13 -24.12 1.24
CA VAL A 122 -19.33 -25.28 0.35
C VAL A 122 -18.00 -25.83 -0.18
N ASN A 123 -17.13 -24.96 -0.68
CA ASN A 123 -15.84 -25.40 -1.25
C ASN A 123 -14.74 -24.35 -0.99
N PRO A 124 -14.09 -24.40 0.19
CA PRO A 124 -13.05 -23.46 0.56
C PRO A 124 -11.80 -23.55 -0.33
N GLN A 125 -11.44 -24.74 -0.83
CA GLN A 125 -10.27 -24.95 -1.68
C GLN A 125 -10.45 -24.25 -3.02
N LYS A 126 -11.61 -24.41 -3.66
CA LYS A 126 -11.96 -23.73 -4.90
C LYS A 126 -11.91 -22.22 -4.74
N GLN A 127 -12.54 -21.70 -3.68
CA GLN A 127 -12.57 -20.26 -3.45
C GLN A 127 -11.19 -19.69 -3.16
N ARG A 128 -10.36 -20.44 -2.41
CA ARG A 128 -8.96 -20.06 -2.15
C ARG A 128 -8.16 -20.00 -3.47
N LYS A 129 -8.31 -21.00 -4.34
CA LYS A 129 -7.64 -21.02 -5.66
C LYS A 129 -8.03 -19.79 -6.47
N LEU A 130 -9.32 -19.50 -6.59
CA LEU A 130 -9.81 -18.31 -7.30
C LEU A 130 -9.27 -16.99 -6.71
N ALA A 131 -9.13 -16.90 -5.39
CA ALA A 131 -8.59 -15.71 -4.75
C ALA A 131 -7.09 -15.52 -5.06
N LEU A 132 -6.31 -16.61 -5.05
CA LEU A 132 -4.88 -16.59 -5.42
C LEU A 132 -4.70 -16.20 -6.90
N GLU A 133 -5.48 -16.79 -7.80
CA GLU A 133 -5.48 -16.45 -9.23
C GLU A 133 -5.89 -15.00 -9.50
N ALA A 134 -6.70 -14.42 -8.61
CA ALA A 134 -7.10 -13.02 -8.66
C ALA A 134 -6.12 -12.06 -7.94
N GLY A 135 -4.92 -12.53 -7.55
CA GLY A 135 -3.84 -11.72 -7.02
C GLY A 135 -3.73 -11.66 -5.50
N LEU A 136 -4.53 -12.44 -4.74
CA LEU A 136 -4.39 -12.46 -3.28
C LEU A 136 -3.05 -13.06 -2.85
N VAL A 137 -2.22 -12.30 -2.15
CA VAL A 137 -1.06 -12.79 -1.41
C VAL A 137 -1.51 -13.18 0.00
N VAL A 138 -1.38 -14.47 0.36
CA VAL A 138 -1.80 -14.96 1.69
C VAL A 138 -0.74 -14.74 2.75
N LYS A 139 0.52 -14.85 2.37
CA LYS A 139 1.67 -14.67 3.25
C LYS A 139 2.65 -13.71 2.57
N PRO A 140 2.72 -12.45 3.01
CA PRO A 140 3.73 -11.52 2.52
C PRO A 140 5.12 -12.03 2.88
N ASP A 141 6.09 -11.70 2.05
CA ASP A 141 7.49 -12.03 2.24
C ASP A 141 8.30 -10.84 2.81
N GLU A 142 9.59 -11.07 3.02
CA GLU A 142 10.50 -10.05 3.52
C GLU A 142 10.63 -8.86 2.55
N LYS A 143 10.60 -9.13 1.25
CA LYS A 143 10.72 -8.09 0.21
C LYS A 143 9.58 -7.08 0.32
N ASN A 144 8.35 -7.57 0.48
CA ASN A 144 7.17 -6.73 0.68
C ASN A 144 7.31 -5.82 1.91
N CYS A 145 7.85 -6.35 3.02
CA CYS A 145 8.09 -5.53 4.22
C CYS A 145 9.17 -4.47 3.99
N LYS A 146 10.24 -4.83 3.29
CA LYS A 146 11.39 -3.95 3.01
C LYS A 146 11.10 -2.84 2.00
N GLU A 147 9.96 -2.83 1.34
CA GLU A 147 9.52 -1.68 0.54
C GLU A 147 9.43 -0.40 1.39
N CYS A 148 9.03 -0.54 2.67
CA CYS A 148 8.95 0.57 3.62
C CYS A 148 10.00 0.48 4.73
N HIS A 149 10.34 -0.73 5.21
CA HIS A 149 11.32 -0.93 6.27
C HIS A 149 12.75 -0.98 5.72
N ASN A 150 13.24 0.15 5.19
CA ASN A 150 14.55 0.30 4.56
C ASN A 150 15.20 1.65 4.92
N GLU A 151 16.42 1.89 4.44
CA GLU A 151 17.23 3.05 4.77
C GLU A 151 16.70 4.40 4.26
N LYS A 152 15.68 4.41 3.40
CA LYS A 152 14.98 5.65 3.02
C LYS A 152 14.20 6.25 4.18
N SER A 153 13.83 5.43 5.18
CA SER A 153 13.17 5.93 6.38
C SER A 153 14.14 6.71 7.25
N PRO A 154 13.86 7.96 7.60
CA PRO A 154 14.74 8.76 8.47
C PRO A 154 14.84 8.20 9.91
N THR A 155 13.98 7.26 10.27
CA THR A 155 13.99 6.56 11.56
C THR A 155 14.30 5.08 11.42
N TYR A 156 14.95 4.69 10.31
CA TYR A 156 15.28 3.30 10.02
C TYR A 156 16.08 2.64 11.15
N LYS A 157 15.77 1.37 11.36
CA LYS A 157 16.54 0.44 12.19
C LYS A 157 16.64 -0.88 11.45
N PRO A 158 17.72 -1.67 11.64
CA PRO A 158 17.85 -2.98 11.04
C PRO A 158 16.57 -3.81 11.23
N PHE A 159 16.06 -4.36 10.12
CA PHE A 159 14.79 -5.04 10.08
C PHE A 159 14.96 -6.55 10.15
N ASP A 160 14.56 -7.14 11.28
CA ASP A 160 14.48 -8.59 11.47
C ASP A 160 13.10 -9.08 11.05
N PHE A 161 13.02 -9.64 9.84
CA PHE A 161 11.76 -10.11 9.25
C PHE A 161 11.09 -11.19 10.11
N ALA A 162 11.84 -12.19 10.58
CA ALA A 162 11.26 -13.31 11.32
C ALA A 162 10.57 -12.83 12.60
N LYS A 163 11.26 -12.00 13.37
CA LYS A 163 10.72 -11.39 14.59
C LYS A 163 9.52 -10.50 14.31
N ARG A 164 9.64 -9.58 13.34
CA ARG A 164 8.58 -8.61 13.03
C ARG A 164 7.35 -9.25 12.39
N TYR A 165 7.56 -10.29 11.59
CA TYR A 165 6.45 -11.05 11.01
C TYR A 165 5.60 -11.73 12.09
N GLU A 166 6.22 -12.30 13.12
CA GLU A 166 5.47 -12.90 14.24
C GLU A 166 4.65 -11.89 15.05
N GLU A 167 5.11 -10.64 15.16
CA GLU A 167 4.38 -9.57 15.84
C GLU A 167 3.08 -9.19 15.11
N ILE A 168 3.08 -9.23 13.77
CA ILE A 168 1.92 -8.85 12.93
C ILE A 168 1.11 -10.04 12.44
N ASN A 169 1.63 -11.26 12.60
CA ASN A 169 0.97 -12.49 12.14
C ASN A 169 -0.35 -12.71 12.88
N HIS A 170 -1.45 -12.55 12.16
CA HIS A 170 -2.79 -12.65 12.73
C HIS A 170 -3.42 -14.06 12.63
N LYS A 171 -2.64 -15.11 12.31
CA LYS A 171 -3.14 -16.50 12.30
C LYS A 171 -3.68 -16.94 13.66
N LYS A 172 -3.11 -16.41 14.74
CA LYS A 172 -3.56 -16.67 16.12
C LYS A 172 -4.92 -16.03 16.45
N ASN A 173 -5.44 -15.14 15.60
CA ASN A 173 -6.68 -14.39 15.81
C ASN A 173 -7.85 -14.86 14.92
N LYS A 174 -7.76 -16.08 14.39
CA LYS A 174 -8.83 -16.69 13.59
C LYS A 174 -10.00 -17.16 14.44
#